data_781228c039a55dcbf6f8d94107f1577c
#
_entry.id   781228c039a55dcbf6f8d94107f1577c
#
_cell.length_a   1.000
_cell.length_b   1.000
_cell.length_c   1.000
_cell.angle_alpha   90.00
_cell.angle_beta   90.00
_cell.angle_gamma   90.00
#
_symmetry.space_group_name_H-M   'P 1'
#
loop_
_entity.id
_entity.type
_entity.pdbx_description
1 polymer ?
#
loop_
_entity_poly.entity_id
_entity_poly.type
_entity_poly.pdbx_seq_one_letter_code
_entity_poly.pdbx_strand_id
1 'polypeptide(L)'
;MAKSYRGGIPFVRKYASPGGAVICVPERIFLSLKGSGECPLSEGDTVKKYGRVFDRSENAPAVYAGVGGKVESIRRTPNRVDITLLTDAHAEVEAPFDAPEKNIADMSADELADLLLERGITPVKRGKRDPRTLTVDCGGSPYNDSRLYICRAFPEKVLLGAKIIMKLIGARTCNFAIPESDLNAAERIYGELPKDGKMFKISLIKDKLPATVPNLTLSALYSVEVNAAKDIFDAGYPVVSPLTCLSCYRALVDGIPFCEGFLTVAELEHEVDVFRVPFGTPLKEIADPSENERVIRGESLYGAELSGEVMTERVEAIAVMKNKPKDQRPTLECIKCRRCSEICPAVLSPIEIYSSVKHGRSDGKLALYAAGCFECRSCSYVCPSDIPLAETIIKLRRESGLISVEIDGEDPDFYDDEEEKEVENEH
;
A
#
# COMPACT_ATOMS: atom_id res chain seq x y z
N MET A 1 16.55 -13.42 18.05
CA MET A 1 17.12 -13.52 16.70
C MET A 1 16.03 -13.13 15.72
N ALA A 2 16.29 -12.18 14.79
CA ALA A 2 15.29 -11.72 13.83
C ALA A 2 14.91 -12.83 12.84
N LYS A 3 13.61 -12.89 12.53
CA LYS A 3 13.04 -13.88 11.62
C LYS A 3 13.24 -13.46 10.16
N SER A 4 13.27 -14.40 9.23
CA SER A 4 13.54 -14.15 7.83
C SER A 4 12.86 -15.19 6.94
N TYR A 5 12.46 -14.77 5.73
CA TYR A 5 12.06 -15.66 4.65
C TYR A 5 13.26 -16.03 3.77
N ARG A 6 13.07 -17.04 2.89
CA ARG A 6 14.11 -17.49 1.94
C ARG A 6 14.31 -16.49 0.81
N GLY A 7 15.53 -16.36 0.30
CA GLY A 7 15.86 -15.41 -0.77
C GLY A 7 15.79 -13.96 -0.31
N GLY A 8 15.47 -13.06 -1.24
CA GLY A 8 15.34 -11.63 -1.02
C GLY A 8 16.68 -10.89 -0.94
N ILE A 9 16.67 -9.59 -1.26
CA ILE A 9 17.84 -8.73 -1.26
C ILE A 9 17.92 -7.98 0.07
N PRO A 10 18.97 -8.20 0.90
CA PRO A 10 19.18 -7.40 2.11
C PRO A 10 19.41 -5.94 1.75
N PHE A 11 18.91 -5.03 2.59
CA PHE A 11 19.12 -3.60 2.43
C PHE A 11 19.37 -2.90 3.77
N VAL A 12 19.91 -1.69 3.69
CA VAL A 12 20.02 -0.76 4.80
C VAL A 12 18.89 0.26 4.67
N ARG A 13 18.11 0.42 5.73
CA ARG A 13 16.98 1.34 5.76
C ARG A 13 17.44 2.77 5.99
N LYS A 14 16.81 3.71 5.29
CA LYS A 14 16.86 5.13 5.63
C LYS A 14 15.65 5.48 6.49
N TYR A 15 15.85 6.31 7.47
CA TYR A 15 14.81 6.78 8.40
C TYR A 15 14.56 8.26 8.18
N ALA A 16 13.30 8.67 8.39
CA ALA A 16 12.96 10.08 8.44
C ALA A 16 13.65 10.76 9.63
N SER A 17 13.96 12.04 9.45
CA SER A 17 14.47 12.90 10.50
C SER A 17 13.56 12.87 11.75
N PRO A 18 14.08 13.07 12.97
CA PRO A 18 13.29 12.99 14.22
C PRO A 18 12.22 14.08 14.38
N GLY A 19 11.85 14.77 13.33
CA GLY A 19 10.75 15.73 13.28
C GLY A 19 9.38 15.07 13.24
N GLY A 20 8.33 15.86 13.37
CA GLY A 20 6.96 15.43 13.10
C GLY A 20 6.72 15.30 11.59
N ALA A 21 5.66 14.58 11.18
CA ALA A 21 5.27 14.58 9.78
C ALA A 21 4.90 15.99 9.29
N VAL A 22 5.41 16.34 8.12
CA VAL A 22 5.08 17.61 7.45
C VAL A 22 3.63 17.57 6.98
N ILE A 23 2.84 18.58 7.30
CA ILE A 23 1.46 18.66 6.84
C ILE A 23 1.45 19.20 5.42
N CYS A 24 0.96 18.39 4.48
CA CYS A 24 0.77 18.81 3.10
C CYS A 24 -0.61 19.45 2.94
N VAL A 25 -0.65 20.63 2.33
CA VAL A 25 -1.89 21.29 1.90
C VAL A 25 -1.74 21.57 0.39
N PRO A 26 -2.26 20.72 -0.48
CA PRO A 26 -2.15 20.87 -1.92
C PRO A 26 -3.06 22.00 -2.39
N GLU A 27 -2.82 22.54 -3.60
CA GLU A 27 -3.72 23.52 -4.22
C GLU A 27 -5.07 22.89 -4.61
N ARG A 28 -5.05 21.63 -5.06
CA ARG A 28 -6.23 20.86 -5.45
C ARG A 28 -6.15 19.44 -4.92
N ILE A 29 -7.31 18.85 -4.63
CA ILE A 29 -7.43 17.40 -4.44
C ILE A 29 -8.46 16.83 -5.42
N PHE A 30 -8.17 15.60 -5.87
CA PHE A 30 -8.99 14.85 -6.82
C PHE A 30 -9.56 13.61 -6.12
N LEU A 31 -10.85 13.59 -5.91
CA LEU A 31 -11.53 12.49 -5.24
C LEU A 31 -12.44 11.76 -6.23
N SER A 32 -12.41 10.44 -6.19
CA SER A 32 -13.17 9.60 -7.10
C SER A 32 -13.97 8.56 -6.35
N LEU A 33 -15.18 8.31 -6.82
CA LEU A 33 -16.02 7.20 -6.38
C LEU A 33 -16.33 6.30 -7.58
N LYS A 34 -15.95 5.04 -7.52
CA LYS A 34 -16.35 4.00 -8.50
C LYS A 34 -17.73 3.44 -8.14
N GLY A 35 -18.55 3.19 -9.15
CA GLY A 35 -19.89 2.61 -9.00
C GLY A 35 -21.00 3.65 -8.94
N SER A 36 -22.16 3.23 -8.44
CA SER A 36 -23.41 4.01 -8.39
C SER A 36 -23.59 4.85 -7.11
N GLY A 37 -22.50 5.21 -6.44
CA GLY A 37 -22.58 6.03 -5.22
C GLY A 37 -23.11 7.43 -5.52
N GLU A 38 -23.85 7.99 -4.56
CA GLU A 38 -24.42 9.32 -4.68
C GLU A 38 -23.40 10.38 -4.28
N CYS A 39 -23.32 11.43 -5.09
CA CYS A 39 -22.58 12.64 -4.79
C CYS A 39 -23.58 13.74 -4.46
N PRO A 40 -23.71 14.15 -3.20
CA PRO A 40 -24.67 15.17 -2.81
C PRO A 40 -24.25 16.60 -3.20
N LEU A 41 -23.01 16.77 -3.67
CA LEU A 41 -22.42 18.08 -3.94
C LEU A 41 -22.69 18.57 -5.37
N SER A 42 -22.66 19.87 -5.51
CA SER A 42 -22.73 20.62 -6.78
C SER A 42 -21.47 21.47 -6.96
N GLU A 43 -21.16 21.83 -8.22
CA GLU A 43 -20.08 22.78 -8.50
C GLU A 43 -20.32 24.11 -7.80
N GLY A 44 -19.31 24.63 -7.17
CA GLY A 44 -19.38 25.86 -6.38
C GLY A 44 -19.70 25.65 -4.89
N ASP A 45 -20.11 24.46 -4.47
CA ASP A 45 -20.33 24.18 -3.06
C ASP A 45 -19.04 24.24 -2.25
N THR A 46 -19.16 24.63 -0.98
CA THR A 46 -18.05 24.65 -0.03
C THR A 46 -18.06 23.39 0.81
N VAL A 47 -16.91 22.71 0.87
CA VAL A 47 -16.70 21.52 1.68
C VAL A 47 -15.75 21.88 2.82
N LYS A 48 -16.13 21.55 4.06
CA LYS A 48 -15.28 21.71 5.23
C LYS A 48 -14.19 20.63 5.25
N LYS A 49 -13.09 20.89 5.93
CA LYS A 49 -12.15 19.81 6.26
C LYS A 49 -12.88 18.73 7.06
N TYR A 50 -12.69 17.47 6.68
CA TYR A 50 -13.41 16.28 7.18
C TYR A 50 -14.91 16.24 6.78
N GLY A 51 -15.35 17.16 5.91
CA GLY A 51 -16.70 17.12 5.33
C GLY A 51 -16.87 15.96 4.37
N ARG A 52 -18.09 15.45 4.31
CA ARG A 52 -18.47 14.35 3.43
C ARG A 52 -18.53 14.81 1.98
N VAL A 53 -17.94 14.02 1.08
CA VAL A 53 -17.91 14.26 -0.37
C VAL A 53 -18.79 13.27 -1.13
N PHE A 54 -18.72 12.00 -0.75
CA PHE A 54 -19.59 10.94 -1.29
C PHE A 54 -20.22 10.15 -0.16
N ASP A 55 -21.48 9.78 -0.36
CA ASP A 55 -22.17 8.88 0.54
C ASP A 55 -21.70 7.45 0.39
N ARG A 56 -21.78 6.69 1.50
CA ARG A 56 -21.49 5.26 1.46
C ARG A 56 -22.49 4.52 0.58
N SER A 57 -22.07 3.42 0.00
CA SER A 57 -22.96 2.42 -0.57
C SER A 57 -22.91 1.15 0.26
N GLU A 58 -23.67 0.13 -0.13
CA GLU A 58 -23.70 -1.16 0.58
C GLU A 58 -22.29 -1.77 0.77
N ASN A 59 -21.41 -1.60 -0.24
CA ASN A 59 -20.09 -2.23 -0.27
C ASN A 59 -18.92 -1.24 -0.37
N ALA A 60 -19.18 0.07 -0.41
CA ALA A 60 -18.13 1.08 -0.49
C ALA A 60 -18.26 2.10 0.66
N PRO A 61 -17.13 2.52 1.26
CA PRO A 61 -17.14 3.49 2.35
C PRO A 61 -17.54 4.87 1.84
N ALA A 62 -18.04 5.72 2.74
CA ALA A 62 -18.19 7.14 2.50
C ALA A 62 -16.82 7.78 2.24
N VAL A 63 -16.78 8.86 1.45
CA VAL A 63 -15.53 9.58 1.15
C VAL A 63 -15.58 10.97 1.77
N TYR A 64 -14.48 11.37 2.40
CA TYR A 64 -14.34 12.62 3.13
C TYR A 64 -13.17 13.43 2.60
N ALA A 65 -13.29 14.75 2.66
CA ALA A 65 -12.24 15.66 2.29
C ALA A 65 -11.21 15.81 3.42
N GLY A 66 -9.96 15.45 3.19
CA GLY A 66 -8.86 15.61 4.15
C GLY A 66 -8.43 17.07 4.33
N VAL A 67 -8.83 17.96 3.42
CA VAL A 67 -8.68 19.41 3.45
C VAL A 67 -9.96 20.02 2.92
N GLY A 68 -10.41 21.13 3.49
CA GLY A 68 -11.61 21.82 3.03
C GLY A 68 -11.32 22.68 1.80
N GLY A 69 -12.39 23.14 1.13
CA GLY A 69 -12.28 23.97 -0.07
C GLY A 69 -13.58 24.11 -0.81
N LYS A 70 -13.49 24.51 -2.08
CA LYS A 70 -14.64 24.72 -2.96
C LYS A 70 -14.63 23.70 -4.08
N VAL A 71 -15.78 23.13 -4.39
CA VAL A 71 -15.96 22.23 -5.54
C VAL A 71 -15.72 23.01 -6.83
N GLU A 72 -14.63 22.72 -7.53
CA GLU A 72 -14.27 23.35 -8.79
C GLU A 72 -14.98 22.70 -9.97
N SER A 73 -15.03 21.36 -9.98
CA SER A 73 -15.71 20.60 -11.03
C SER A 73 -16.18 19.23 -10.54
N ILE A 74 -17.24 18.72 -11.20
CA ILE A 74 -17.75 17.37 -11.00
C ILE A 74 -17.92 16.68 -12.35
N ARG A 75 -17.14 15.64 -12.61
CA ARG A 75 -17.25 14.81 -13.81
C ARG A 75 -17.99 13.52 -13.47
N ARG A 76 -19.07 13.24 -14.17
CA ARG A 76 -19.87 12.01 -13.99
C ARG A 76 -19.77 11.12 -15.22
N THR A 77 -19.42 9.87 -15.03
CA THR A 77 -19.48 8.82 -16.03
C THR A 77 -20.39 7.70 -15.55
N PRO A 78 -20.80 6.74 -16.39
CA PRO A 78 -21.71 5.66 -15.96
C PRO A 78 -21.22 4.87 -14.74
N ASN A 79 -19.90 4.74 -14.57
CA ASN A 79 -19.28 3.89 -13.55
C ASN A 79 -18.43 4.64 -12.54
N ARG A 80 -18.38 6.01 -12.62
CA ARG A 80 -17.46 6.79 -11.78
C ARG A 80 -17.93 8.24 -11.66
N VAL A 81 -17.73 8.81 -10.49
CA VAL A 81 -17.88 10.24 -10.24
C VAL A 81 -16.55 10.78 -9.74
N ASP A 82 -16.02 11.80 -10.40
CA ASP A 82 -14.80 12.50 -10.03
C ASP A 82 -15.13 13.91 -9.58
N ILE A 83 -14.52 14.34 -8.47
CA ILE A 83 -14.65 15.68 -7.92
C ILE A 83 -13.26 16.31 -7.82
N THR A 84 -13.14 17.54 -8.29
CA THR A 84 -11.98 18.40 -8.03
C THR A 84 -12.36 19.44 -6.99
N LEU A 85 -11.61 19.50 -5.89
CA LEU A 85 -11.73 20.55 -4.87
C LEU A 85 -10.54 21.49 -4.99
N LEU A 86 -10.81 22.79 -5.16
CA LEU A 86 -9.85 23.86 -4.94
C LEU A 86 -9.74 24.07 -3.44
N THR A 87 -8.58 23.79 -2.86
CA THR A 87 -8.42 23.71 -1.40
C THR A 87 -8.29 25.09 -0.75
N ASP A 88 -8.67 25.16 0.51
CA ASP A 88 -8.48 26.32 1.38
C ASP A 88 -7.87 25.85 2.71
N ALA A 89 -6.63 26.27 2.97
CA ALA A 89 -5.92 25.94 4.20
C ALA A 89 -6.64 26.47 5.47
N HIS A 90 -7.50 27.48 5.31
CA HIS A 90 -8.26 28.10 6.39
C HIS A 90 -9.73 27.67 6.42
N ALA A 91 -10.11 26.67 5.60
CA ALA A 91 -11.48 26.14 5.61
C ALA A 91 -11.88 25.68 7.00
N GLU A 92 -13.14 25.89 7.33
CA GLU A 92 -13.74 25.37 8.56
C GLU A 92 -13.52 23.87 8.66
N VAL A 93 -13.34 23.40 9.89
CA VAL A 93 -13.24 21.96 10.20
C VAL A 93 -14.63 21.45 10.58
N GLU A 94 -15.07 20.34 9.95
CA GLU A 94 -16.29 19.67 10.36
C GLU A 94 -16.12 19.11 11.79
N ALA A 95 -17.20 19.11 12.55
CA ALA A 95 -17.18 18.53 13.87
C ALA A 95 -16.79 17.06 13.81
N PRO A 96 -15.95 16.56 14.72
CA PRO A 96 -15.68 15.13 14.83
C PRO A 96 -16.97 14.34 14.98
N PHE A 97 -17.00 13.11 14.47
CA PHE A 97 -18.12 12.21 14.75
C PHE A 97 -18.26 12.00 16.25
N ASP A 98 -19.48 11.94 16.72
CA ASP A 98 -19.76 11.55 18.09
C ASP A 98 -19.21 10.15 18.39
N ALA A 99 -18.84 9.94 19.65
CA ALA A 99 -18.49 8.61 20.12
C ALA A 99 -19.69 7.67 19.88
N PRO A 100 -19.45 6.40 19.51
CA PRO A 100 -20.52 5.44 19.35
C PRO A 100 -21.34 5.33 20.63
N GLU A 101 -22.67 5.31 20.51
CA GLU A 101 -23.58 5.15 21.66
C GLU A 101 -23.29 3.88 22.46
N LYS A 102 -22.96 2.80 21.75
CA LYS A 102 -22.56 1.51 22.31
C LYS A 102 -21.06 1.41 22.46
N ASN A 103 -20.59 0.88 23.60
CA ASN A 103 -19.18 0.64 23.77
C ASN A 103 -18.64 -0.29 22.66
N ILE A 104 -17.53 0.07 22.05
CA ILE A 104 -16.88 -0.72 20.99
C ILE A 104 -16.67 -2.19 21.43
N ALA A 105 -16.41 -2.42 22.73
CA ALA A 105 -16.28 -3.78 23.26
C ALA A 105 -17.56 -4.61 23.19
N ASP A 106 -18.72 -3.99 23.16
CA ASP A 106 -20.04 -4.65 23.17
C ASP A 106 -20.69 -4.74 21.78
N MET A 107 -20.10 -4.08 20.76
CA MET A 107 -20.58 -4.12 19.38
C MET A 107 -20.34 -5.49 18.73
N SER A 108 -21.22 -5.91 17.84
CA SER A 108 -20.98 -7.02 16.92
C SER A 108 -19.96 -6.65 15.84
N ALA A 109 -19.47 -7.65 15.09
CA ALA A 109 -18.58 -7.42 13.96
C ALA A 109 -19.29 -6.62 12.84
N ASP A 110 -20.57 -6.88 12.61
CA ASP A 110 -21.35 -6.20 11.57
C ASP A 110 -21.61 -4.73 11.95
N GLU A 111 -21.98 -4.44 13.21
CA GLU A 111 -22.11 -3.07 13.71
C GLU A 111 -20.80 -2.28 13.57
N LEU A 112 -19.65 -2.92 13.86
CA LEU A 112 -18.34 -2.29 13.66
C LEU A 112 -18.01 -2.06 12.19
N ALA A 113 -18.35 -3.01 11.32
CA ALA A 113 -18.12 -2.89 9.88
C ALA A 113 -18.93 -1.75 9.28
N ASP A 114 -20.23 -1.66 9.63
CA ASP A 114 -21.11 -0.59 9.19
C ASP A 114 -20.61 0.80 9.63
N LEU A 115 -20.16 0.89 10.88
CA LEU A 115 -19.64 2.14 11.42
C LEU A 115 -18.30 2.56 10.76
N LEU A 116 -17.44 1.59 10.41
CA LEU A 116 -16.21 1.87 9.69
C LEU A 116 -16.50 2.34 8.25
N LEU A 117 -17.44 1.71 7.54
CA LEU A 117 -17.89 2.15 6.22
C LEU A 117 -18.41 3.59 6.26
N GLU A 118 -19.24 3.91 7.26
CA GLU A 118 -19.76 5.26 7.46
C GLU A 118 -18.64 6.28 7.69
N ARG A 119 -17.53 5.90 8.28
CA ARG A 119 -16.38 6.77 8.59
C ARG A 119 -15.22 6.68 7.60
N GLY A 120 -15.50 6.17 6.40
CA GLY A 120 -14.56 6.18 5.27
C GLY A 120 -13.59 5.01 5.23
N ILE A 121 -13.77 3.96 6.03
CA ILE A 121 -12.86 2.82 6.09
C ILE A 121 -13.53 1.58 5.50
N THR A 122 -12.88 0.95 4.53
CA THR A 122 -13.25 -0.40 4.11
C THR A 122 -12.88 -1.39 5.21
N PRO A 123 -13.85 -2.10 5.79
CA PRO A 123 -13.58 -3.04 6.87
C PRO A 123 -12.66 -4.18 6.42
N VAL A 124 -11.74 -4.56 7.30
CA VAL A 124 -10.90 -5.74 7.06
C VAL A 124 -11.80 -6.97 6.95
N LYS A 125 -11.71 -7.68 5.84
CA LYS A 125 -12.54 -8.86 5.55
C LYS A 125 -12.20 -10.02 6.48
N ARG A 126 -13.22 -10.70 6.95
CA ARG A 126 -13.06 -12.01 7.56
C ARG A 126 -12.92 -13.04 6.45
N GLY A 127 -11.80 -13.76 6.42
CA GLY A 127 -11.56 -14.82 5.46
C GLY A 127 -12.42 -16.08 5.72
N LYS A 128 -12.33 -17.06 4.83
CA LYS A 128 -13.06 -18.35 4.96
C LYS A 128 -12.64 -19.17 6.18
N ARG A 129 -11.40 -18.96 6.68
CA ARG A 129 -10.89 -19.60 7.89
C ARG A 129 -10.86 -18.62 9.05
N ASP A 130 -11.23 -19.10 10.23
CA ASP A 130 -11.14 -18.28 11.45
C ASP A 130 -9.68 -17.88 11.72
N PRO A 131 -9.38 -16.58 11.80
CA PRO A 131 -8.04 -16.12 12.07
C PRO A 131 -7.69 -16.34 13.53
N ARG A 132 -6.52 -16.93 13.79
CA ARG A 132 -5.99 -17.04 15.16
C ARG A 132 -5.25 -15.79 15.58
N THR A 133 -4.48 -15.23 14.65
CA THR A 133 -3.57 -14.11 14.91
C THR A 133 -3.70 -13.07 13.80
N LEU A 134 -3.94 -11.82 14.20
CA LEU A 134 -3.76 -10.67 13.33
C LEU A 134 -2.27 -10.36 13.24
N THR A 135 -1.76 -10.11 12.04
CA THR A 135 -0.39 -9.62 11.85
C THR A 135 -0.45 -8.13 11.46
N VAL A 136 0.23 -7.28 12.22
CA VAL A 136 0.47 -5.88 11.84
C VAL A 136 1.85 -5.82 11.20
N ASP A 137 1.90 -5.63 9.88
CA ASP A 137 3.15 -5.56 9.13
C ASP A 137 3.68 -4.12 9.13
N CYS A 138 4.73 -3.92 9.91
CA CYS A 138 5.42 -2.64 10.03
C CYS A 138 6.62 -2.53 9.07
N GLY A 139 6.86 -3.55 8.25
CA GLY A 139 7.90 -3.56 7.22
C GLY A 139 7.64 -2.52 6.13
N GLY A 140 8.63 -2.31 5.31
CA GLY A 140 8.59 -1.39 4.17
C GLY A 140 9.90 -1.46 3.40
N SER A 141 9.97 -0.80 2.24
CA SER A 141 11.16 -0.71 1.41
C SER A 141 12.28 0.08 2.10
N PRO A 142 13.49 0.12 1.53
CA PRO A 142 14.60 0.92 2.05
C PRO A 142 14.27 2.40 2.24
N TYR A 143 13.30 2.91 1.50
CA TYR A 143 12.92 4.31 1.43
C TYR A 143 11.56 4.60 2.10
N ASN A 144 10.83 3.56 2.55
CA ASN A 144 9.54 3.72 3.18
C ASN A 144 9.67 3.68 4.70
N ASP A 145 9.48 4.81 5.34
CA ASP A 145 9.49 4.96 6.80
C ASP A 145 8.08 5.23 7.37
N SER A 146 7.05 5.42 6.53
CA SER A 146 5.71 5.81 6.96
C SER A 146 5.11 4.86 8.00
N ARG A 147 5.21 3.54 7.78
CA ARG A 147 4.71 2.53 8.72
C ARG A 147 5.40 2.59 10.07
N LEU A 148 6.72 2.69 10.07
CA LEU A 148 7.53 2.79 11.29
C LEU A 148 7.35 4.12 11.99
N TYR A 149 7.23 5.22 11.23
CA TYR A 149 6.86 6.52 11.76
C TYR A 149 5.54 6.46 12.53
N ILE A 150 4.49 5.83 11.97
CA ILE A 150 3.20 5.66 12.65
C ILE A 150 3.37 4.89 13.97
N CYS A 151 4.17 3.81 13.97
CA CYS A 151 4.44 3.04 15.19
C CYS A 151 5.20 3.84 16.24
N ARG A 152 6.14 4.70 15.83
CA ARG A 152 6.90 5.57 16.75
C ARG A 152 6.08 6.73 17.29
N ALA A 153 5.26 7.36 16.44
CA ALA A 153 4.50 8.57 16.77
C ALA A 153 3.17 8.30 17.50
N PHE A 154 2.53 7.16 17.18
CA PHE A 154 1.17 6.83 17.67
C PHE A 154 1.05 5.40 18.21
N PRO A 155 1.98 4.91 19.06
CA PRO A 155 2.04 3.49 19.45
C PRO A 155 0.75 3.02 20.16
N GLU A 156 0.21 3.83 21.08
CA GLU A 156 -1.03 3.53 21.80
C GLU A 156 -2.22 3.41 20.83
N LYS A 157 -2.36 4.37 19.90
CA LYS A 157 -3.47 4.38 18.93
C LYS A 157 -3.40 3.20 17.97
N VAL A 158 -2.21 2.83 17.53
CA VAL A 158 -1.97 1.63 16.71
C VAL A 158 -2.37 0.36 17.45
N LEU A 159 -1.99 0.25 18.73
CA LEU A 159 -2.34 -0.91 19.55
C LEU A 159 -3.86 -1.03 19.75
N LEU A 160 -4.52 0.09 20.08
CA LEU A 160 -5.98 0.11 20.27
C LEU A 160 -6.73 -0.14 18.96
N GLY A 161 -6.24 0.40 17.84
CA GLY A 161 -6.77 0.11 16.50
C GLY A 161 -6.62 -1.37 16.13
N ALA A 162 -5.50 -1.99 16.45
CA ALA A 162 -5.32 -3.43 16.27
C ALA A 162 -6.34 -4.25 17.09
N LYS A 163 -6.68 -3.83 18.32
CA LYS A 163 -7.75 -4.46 19.13
C LYS A 163 -9.10 -4.38 18.44
N ILE A 164 -9.43 -3.22 17.84
CA ILE A 164 -10.68 -3.03 17.09
C ILE A 164 -10.72 -4.02 15.91
N ILE A 165 -9.64 -4.11 15.13
CA ILE A 165 -9.57 -5.02 13.99
C ILE A 165 -9.65 -6.48 14.45
N MET A 166 -8.94 -6.86 15.53
CA MET A 166 -9.03 -8.21 16.09
C MET A 166 -10.47 -8.59 16.41
N LYS A 167 -11.23 -7.67 17.01
CA LYS A 167 -12.65 -7.89 17.31
C LYS A 167 -13.48 -8.04 16.03
N LEU A 168 -13.27 -7.18 15.05
CA LEU A 168 -13.97 -7.21 13.76
C LEU A 168 -13.82 -8.57 13.06
N ILE A 169 -12.60 -9.11 13.03
CA ILE A 169 -12.29 -10.37 12.33
C ILE A 169 -12.35 -11.63 13.22
N GLY A 170 -12.50 -11.47 14.52
CA GLY A 170 -12.51 -12.59 15.48
C GLY A 170 -11.13 -13.16 15.83
N ALA A 171 -10.04 -12.42 15.62
CA ALA A 171 -8.69 -12.84 15.98
C ALA A 171 -8.47 -12.79 17.50
N ARG A 172 -7.74 -13.77 18.04
CA ARG A 172 -7.47 -13.87 19.49
C ARG A 172 -6.18 -13.22 19.93
N THR A 173 -5.22 -13.13 19.02
CA THR A 173 -3.89 -12.57 19.28
C THR A 173 -3.48 -11.64 18.16
N CYS A 174 -2.50 -10.77 18.43
CA CYS A 174 -1.91 -9.87 17.44
C CYS A 174 -0.38 -9.97 17.50
N ASN A 175 0.28 -9.95 16.34
CA ASN A 175 1.73 -9.97 16.23
C ASN A 175 2.20 -8.78 15.39
N PHE A 176 2.95 -7.87 15.99
CA PHE A 176 3.61 -6.77 15.30
C PHE A 176 4.91 -7.27 14.67
N ALA A 177 4.99 -7.25 13.34
CA ALA A 177 6.18 -7.61 12.58
C ALA A 177 7.01 -6.34 12.34
N ILE A 178 8.05 -6.14 13.13
CA ILE A 178 8.86 -4.91 13.09
C ILE A 178 10.25 -5.23 12.54
N PRO A 179 10.79 -4.45 11.60
CA PRO A 179 12.16 -4.59 11.12
C PRO A 179 13.20 -4.55 12.25
N GLU A 180 14.21 -5.43 12.19
CA GLU A 180 15.26 -5.48 13.20
C GLU A 180 16.12 -4.20 13.26
N SER A 181 16.09 -3.42 12.21
CA SER A 181 16.78 -2.13 12.13
C SER A 181 16.10 -1.00 12.91
N ASP A 182 14.80 -1.13 13.29
CA ASP A 182 14.08 -0.11 14.04
C ASP A 182 13.63 -0.62 15.43
N LEU A 183 14.57 -0.68 16.34
CA LEU A 183 14.28 -1.04 17.74
C LEU A 183 13.45 0.02 18.45
N ASN A 184 13.50 1.30 18.02
CA ASN A 184 12.71 2.38 18.64
C ASN A 184 11.21 2.13 18.42
N ALA A 185 10.79 1.78 17.19
CA ALA A 185 9.39 1.42 16.94
C ALA A 185 8.96 0.20 17.80
N ALA A 186 9.85 -0.80 17.95
CA ALA A 186 9.57 -1.96 18.80
C ALA A 186 9.42 -1.59 20.27
N GLU A 187 10.31 -0.73 20.81
CA GLU A 187 10.26 -0.24 22.19
C GLU A 187 9.03 0.61 22.46
N ARG A 188 8.65 1.49 21.52
CA ARG A 188 7.44 2.31 21.64
C ARG A 188 6.18 1.44 21.71
N ILE A 189 6.01 0.47 20.80
CA ILE A 189 4.88 -0.46 20.85
C ILE A 189 4.92 -1.31 22.12
N TYR A 190 6.12 -1.79 22.53
CA TYR A 190 6.28 -2.59 23.74
C TYR A 190 5.85 -1.83 25.00
N GLY A 191 6.15 -0.52 25.08
CA GLY A 191 5.76 0.33 26.21
C GLY A 191 4.26 0.44 26.43
N GLU A 192 3.46 0.28 25.38
CA GLU A 192 1.99 0.35 25.43
C GLU A 192 1.33 -1.03 25.66
N LEU A 193 2.09 -2.11 25.67
CA LEU A 193 1.51 -3.46 25.84
C LEU A 193 0.88 -3.63 27.23
N PRO A 194 -0.29 -4.29 27.31
CA PRO A 194 -0.88 -4.65 28.60
C PRO A 194 0.07 -5.54 29.42
N LYS A 195 0.09 -5.33 30.74
CA LYS A 195 0.98 -6.07 31.66
C LYS A 195 0.81 -7.59 31.64
N ASP A 196 -0.37 -8.06 31.29
CA ASP A 196 -0.64 -9.49 31.13
C ASP A 196 -0.13 -10.11 29.79
N GLY A 197 0.27 -9.24 28.85
CA GLY A 197 1.11 -9.53 27.66
C GLY A 197 0.68 -10.67 26.72
N LYS A 198 -0.36 -11.41 27.06
CA LYS A 198 -0.72 -12.68 26.37
C LYS A 198 -1.34 -12.50 24.98
N MET A 199 -1.98 -11.36 24.75
CA MET A 199 -2.72 -11.09 23.52
C MET A 199 -1.82 -10.54 22.40
N PHE A 200 -0.75 -9.82 22.76
CA PHE A 200 0.12 -9.13 21.82
C PHE A 200 1.54 -9.69 21.82
N LYS A 201 2.14 -9.73 20.65
CA LYS A 201 3.52 -10.14 20.44
C LYS A 201 4.23 -9.17 19.52
N ILE A 202 5.52 -8.96 19.74
CA ILE A 202 6.43 -8.28 18.81
C ILE A 202 7.40 -9.32 18.27
N SER A 203 7.56 -9.34 16.95
CA SER A 203 8.52 -10.20 16.26
C SER A 203 9.39 -9.35 15.37
N LEU A 204 10.70 -9.41 15.59
CA LEU A 204 11.66 -8.75 14.71
C LEU A 204 11.83 -9.53 13.41
N ILE A 205 11.82 -8.83 12.28
CA ILE A 205 12.02 -9.37 10.94
C ILE A 205 13.25 -8.71 10.28
N LYS A 206 13.94 -9.44 9.39
CA LYS A 206 15.09 -8.91 8.67
C LYS A 206 14.66 -7.98 7.55
N ASP A 207 15.45 -6.90 7.36
CA ASP A 207 15.28 -5.99 6.24
C ASP A 207 15.74 -6.63 4.93
N LYS A 208 14.77 -7.05 4.11
CA LYS A 208 14.98 -7.66 2.81
C LYS A 208 13.89 -7.23 1.82
N LEU A 209 14.24 -7.06 0.55
CA LEU A 209 13.30 -6.90 -0.54
C LEU A 209 12.86 -8.26 -1.12
N PRO A 210 11.59 -8.40 -1.49
CA PRO A 210 10.49 -7.44 -1.32
C PRO A 210 10.02 -7.37 0.15
N ALA A 211 9.86 -6.16 0.68
CA ALA A 211 9.62 -5.94 2.11
C ALA A 211 8.14 -5.92 2.51
N THR A 212 7.23 -5.65 1.55
CA THR A 212 5.79 -5.45 1.80
C THR A 212 4.90 -6.55 1.26
N VAL A 213 5.48 -7.67 0.88
CA VAL A 213 4.70 -8.84 0.45
C VAL A 213 4.20 -9.60 1.68
N PRO A 214 2.89 -9.52 2.02
CA PRO A 214 2.36 -10.13 3.25
C PRO A 214 2.65 -11.62 3.38
N ASN A 215 2.64 -12.34 2.25
CA ASN A 215 2.97 -13.76 2.19
C ASN A 215 4.39 -14.07 2.71
N LEU A 216 5.34 -13.18 2.44
CA LEU A 216 6.73 -13.35 2.89
C LEU A 216 6.88 -12.99 4.37
N THR A 217 6.18 -11.98 4.85
CA THR A 217 6.08 -11.67 6.28
C THR A 217 5.51 -12.88 7.04
N LEU A 218 4.45 -13.51 6.52
CA LEU A 218 3.87 -14.73 7.12
C LEU A 218 4.85 -15.90 7.09
N SER A 219 5.57 -16.10 5.98
CA SER A 219 6.61 -17.11 5.87
C SER A 219 7.72 -16.91 6.91
N ALA A 220 8.17 -15.67 7.10
CA ALA A 220 9.18 -15.34 8.11
C ALA A 220 8.69 -15.58 9.53
N LEU A 221 7.45 -15.19 9.84
CA LEU A 221 6.89 -15.27 11.20
C LEU A 221 6.47 -16.66 11.62
N TYR A 222 5.80 -17.39 10.73
CA TYR A 222 5.06 -18.63 11.07
C TYR A 222 5.55 -19.85 10.31
N SER A 223 6.54 -19.71 9.42
CA SER A 223 7.03 -20.79 8.54
C SER A 223 5.89 -21.38 7.67
N VAL A 224 4.98 -20.51 7.23
CA VAL A 224 3.84 -20.87 6.38
C VAL A 224 4.13 -20.41 4.96
N GLU A 225 3.95 -21.30 4.00
CA GLU A 225 4.03 -20.95 2.58
C GLU A 225 2.62 -20.65 2.05
N VAL A 226 2.35 -19.39 1.78
CA VAL A 226 1.14 -18.95 1.08
C VAL A 226 1.55 -18.52 -0.31
N ASN A 227 1.10 -19.23 -1.32
CA ASN A 227 1.38 -18.91 -2.73
C ASN A 227 0.83 -17.52 -3.06
N ALA A 228 1.52 -16.79 -3.94
CA ALA A 228 1.12 -15.44 -4.38
C ALA A 228 -0.30 -15.38 -4.96
N ALA A 229 -0.78 -16.47 -5.55
CA ALA A 229 -2.14 -16.56 -6.10
C ALA A 229 -3.24 -16.85 -5.07
N LYS A 230 -2.91 -16.98 -3.78
CA LYS A 230 -3.89 -17.27 -2.72
C LYS A 230 -4.15 -16.05 -1.86
N ASP A 231 -5.41 -15.78 -1.60
CA ASP A 231 -5.81 -14.78 -0.61
C ASP A 231 -5.37 -15.23 0.80
N ILE A 232 -4.57 -14.38 1.44
CA ILE A 232 -4.04 -14.63 2.79
C ILE A 232 -5.13 -14.59 3.85
N PHE A 233 -6.18 -13.80 3.66
CA PHE A 233 -7.32 -13.73 4.57
C PHE A 233 -8.12 -15.04 4.51
N ASP A 234 -8.40 -15.54 3.32
CA ASP A 234 -9.05 -16.85 3.12
C ASP A 234 -8.22 -18.01 3.66
N ALA A 235 -6.90 -17.86 3.68
CA ALA A 235 -6.00 -18.82 4.31
C ALA A 235 -5.98 -18.73 5.85
N GLY A 236 -6.62 -17.72 6.46
CA GLY A 236 -6.69 -17.49 7.90
C GLY A 236 -5.51 -16.70 8.48
N TYR A 237 -4.82 -15.94 7.65
CA TYR A 237 -3.66 -15.14 8.02
C TYR A 237 -3.86 -13.66 7.70
N PRO A 238 -4.73 -12.93 8.42
CA PRO A 238 -4.94 -11.51 8.19
C PRO A 238 -3.67 -10.71 8.46
N VAL A 239 -3.30 -9.86 7.49
CA VAL A 239 -2.19 -8.92 7.60
C VAL A 239 -2.71 -7.52 7.30
N VAL A 240 -2.38 -6.56 8.15
CA VAL A 240 -2.76 -5.15 8.01
C VAL A 240 -1.54 -4.26 8.24
N SER A 241 -1.61 -3.00 7.78
CA SER A 241 -0.58 -2.00 8.05
C SER A 241 -0.85 -1.23 9.35
N PRO A 242 0.16 -0.57 9.94
CA PRO A 242 -0.05 0.37 11.05
C PRO A 242 -1.01 1.51 10.72
N LEU A 243 -1.07 1.97 9.46
CA LEU A 243 -2.03 2.97 9.01
C LEU A 243 -3.46 2.48 9.18
N THR A 244 -3.76 1.24 8.79
CA THR A 244 -5.08 0.63 8.98
C THR A 244 -5.49 0.61 10.45
N CYS A 245 -4.56 0.25 11.34
CA CYS A 245 -4.81 0.29 12.79
C CYS A 245 -5.10 1.70 13.28
N LEU A 246 -4.24 2.66 12.95
CA LEU A 246 -4.39 4.05 13.32
C LEU A 246 -5.71 4.65 12.81
N SER A 247 -6.08 4.34 11.57
CA SER A 247 -7.31 4.82 10.95
C SER A 247 -8.57 4.30 11.65
N CYS A 248 -8.60 3.02 11.99
CA CYS A 248 -9.71 2.45 12.78
C CYS A 248 -9.84 3.13 14.15
N TYR A 249 -8.72 3.39 14.85
CA TYR A 249 -8.75 4.12 16.11
C TYR A 249 -9.28 5.54 15.92
N ARG A 250 -8.68 6.29 14.97
CA ARG A 250 -9.06 7.69 14.73
C ARG A 250 -10.53 7.82 14.35
N ALA A 251 -11.03 6.92 13.52
CA ALA A 251 -12.41 6.94 13.11
C ALA A 251 -13.38 6.65 14.27
N LEU A 252 -13.10 5.66 15.11
CA LEU A 252 -14.04 5.19 16.12
C LEU A 252 -13.88 5.88 17.48
N VAL A 253 -12.67 6.38 17.80
CA VAL A 253 -12.37 7.00 19.10
C VAL A 253 -12.18 8.50 18.98
N ASP A 254 -11.33 8.96 18.03
CA ASP A 254 -11.11 10.40 17.85
C ASP A 254 -12.24 11.07 17.03
N GLY A 255 -13.15 10.30 16.39
CA GLY A 255 -14.22 10.82 15.53
C GLY A 255 -13.76 11.42 14.22
N ILE A 256 -12.55 11.10 13.77
CA ILE A 256 -11.92 11.68 12.55
C ILE A 256 -12.06 10.67 11.42
N PRO A 257 -12.73 11.02 10.29
CA PRO A 257 -12.88 10.12 9.17
C PRO A 257 -11.56 9.79 8.48
N PHE A 258 -11.53 8.68 7.75
CA PHE A 258 -10.35 8.27 7.01
C PHE A 258 -10.27 9.00 5.67
N CYS A 259 -9.47 10.04 5.62
CA CYS A 259 -9.33 10.93 4.45
C CYS A 259 -7.90 11.42 4.23
N GLU A 260 -6.94 10.88 4.96
CA GLU A 260 -5.53 11.25 4.87
C GLU A 260 -4.64 10.07 5.25
N GLY A 261 -3.42 10.06 4.74
CA GLY A 261 -2.42 9.04 5.00
C GLY A 261 -1.05 9.64 5.33
N PHE A 262 -0.06 8.76 5.48
CA PHE A 262 1.34 9.13 5.67
C PHE A 262 2.14 8.66 4.47
N LEU A 263 2.84 9.58 3.83
CA LEU A 263 3.66 9.37 2.65
C LEU A 263 5.12 9.62 3.01
N THR A 264 5.96 8.67 2.70
CA THR A 264 7.41 8.88 2.72
C THR A 264 7.86 9.45 1.38
N VAL A 265 8.58 10.56 1.41
CA VAL A 265 9.27 11.11 0.25
C VAL A 265 10.77 10.91 0.47
N ALA A 266 11.39 10.17 -0.44
CA ALA A 266 12.82 9.88 -0.39
C ALA A 266 13.53 10.53 -1.57
N GLU A 267 14.42 11.46 -1.29
CA GLU A 267 15.41 11.91 -2.25
C GLU A 267 16.67 11.08 -2.10
N LEU A 268 17.15 10.45 -3.18
CA LEU A 268 18.21 9.42 -3.07
C LEU A 268 19.53 9.92 -2.50
N GLU A 269 19.82 11.21 -2.62
CA GLU A 269 21.05 11.84 -2.09
C GLU A 269 20.79 12.59 -0.78
N HIS A 270 19.53 12.74 -0.35
CA HIS A 270 19.11 13.53 0.80
C HIS A 270 18.41 12.69 1.86
N GLU A 271 17.84 13.36 2.84
CA GLU A 271 17.09 12.77 3.92
C GLU A 271 15.73 12.23 3.44
N VAL A 272 15.17 11.34 4.24
CA VAL A 272 13.82 10.81 4.05
C VAL A 272 12.87 11.62 4.92
N ASP A 273 11.81 12.14 4.34
CA ASP A 273 10.78 12.88 5.06
C ASP A 273 9.45 12.14 5.05
N VAL A 274 8.68 12.28 6.13
CA VAL A 274 7.32 11.77 6.20
C VAL A 274 6.34 12.92 6.17
N PHE A 275 5.41 12.85 5.22
CA PHE A 275 4.33 13.80 5.03
C PHE A 275 3.01 13.21 5.51
N ARG A 276 2.17 14.03 6.10
CA ARG A 276 0.75 13.75 6.32
C ARG A 276 -0.04 14.38 5.20
N VAL A 277 -0.68 13.57 4.37
CA VAL A 277 -1.20 13.97 3.06
C VAL A 277 -2.69 13.63 2.96
N PRO A 278 -3.55 14.60 2.60
CA PRO A 278 -4.95 14.34 2.24
C PRO A 278 -5.05 13.38 1.05
N PHE A 279 -6.01 12.48 1.05
CA PHE A 279 -6.28 11.67 -0.14
C PHE A 279 -6.74 12.56 -1.29
N GLY A 280 -6.35 12.16 -2.50
CA GLY A 280 -6.60 12.94 -3.71
C GLY A 280 -5.52 13.98 -4.04
N THR A 281 -4.51 14.17 -3.19
CA THR A 281 -3.38 15.07 -3.48
C THR A 281 -2.54 14.52 -4.62
N PRO A 282 -2.25 15.29 -5.68
CA PRO A 282 -1.35 14.87 -6.75
C PRO A 282 0.05 14.58 -6.21
N LEU A 283 0.56 13.38 -6.43
CA LEU A 283 1.86 12.97 -5.88
C LEU A 283 3.03 13.76 -6.45
N LYS A 284 2.91 14.25 -7.69
CA LYS A 284 3.93 15.11 -8.32
C LYS A 284 4.09 16.47 -7.62
N GLU A 285 3.03 17.01 -7.03
CA GLU A 285 3.10 18.27 -6.28
C GLU A 285 3.88 18.14 -4.97
N ILE A 286 3.96 16.91 -4.41
CA ILE A 286 4.67 16.66 -3.17
C ILE A 286 6.17 16.48 -3.41
N ALA A 287 6.55 15.88 -4.55
CA ALA A 287 7.93 15.51 -4.84
C ALA A 287 8.73 16.59 -5.57
N ASP A 288 8.06 17.51 -6.28
CA ASP A 288 8.64 18.61 -7.08
C ASP A 288 9.95 18.26 -7.83
N PRO A 289 9.94 17.24 -8.72
CA PRO A 289 11.15 16.79 -9.37
C PRO A 289 11.65 17.83 -10.38
N SER A 290 12.98 18.04 -10.46
CA SER A 290 13.61 18.83 -11.50
C SER A 290 13.53 18.14 -12.87
N GLU A 291 13.84 18.87 -13.98
CA GLU A 291 13.79 18.34 -15.35
C GLU A 291 14.62 17.06 -15.57
N ASN A 292 15.67 16.85 -14.77
CA ASN A 292 16.55 15.67 -14.85
C ASN A 292 16.18 14.58 -13.85
N GLU A 293 15.04 14.68 -13.19
CA GLU A 293 14.58 13.74 -12.19
C GLU A 293 13.24 13.14 -12.58
N ARG A 294 12.98 11.97 -12.03
CA ARG A 294 11.72 11.27 -12.15
C ARG A 294 11.26 10.83 -10.77
N VAL A 295 9.98 10.78 -10.58
CA VAL A 295 9.39 10.27 -9.35
C VAL A 295 8.94 8.83 -9.58
N ILE A 296 9.32 7.96 -8.68
CA ILE A 296 8.95 6.55 -8.71
C ILE A 296 8.04 6.28 -7.51
N ARG A 297 6.89 5.69 -7.78
CA ARG A 297 6.00 5.17 -6.76
C ARG A 297 6.40 3.74 -6.40
N GLY A 298 6.21 3.40 -5.14
CA GLY A 298 6.26 2.03 -4.67
C GLY A 298 7.51 1.68 -3.90
N GLU A 299 7.54 0.45 -3.46
CA GLU A 299 8.50 -0.09 -2.51
C GLU A 299 9.61 -0.92 -3.14
N SER A 300 9.57 -1.12 -4.45
CA SER A 300 10.57 -1.89 -5.16
C SER A 300 11.66 -1.01 -5.77
N LEU A 301 12.86 -1.53 -5.92
CA LEU A 301 13.97 -0.89 -6.65
C LEU A 301 13.59 -0.50 -8.11
N TYR A 302 12.47 -1.00 -8.60
CA TYR A 302 11.93 -0.76 -9.93
C TYR A 302 10.45 -0.36 -9.83
N GLY A 303 10.13 0.57 -8.92
CA GLY A 303 8.79 1.15 -8.83
C GLY A 303 8.32 1.73 -10.16
N ALA A 304 7.01 1.88 -10.31
CA ALA A 304 6.43 2.53 -11.47
C ALA A 304 6.74 4.03 -11.47
N GLU A 305 7.08 4.60 -12.62
CA GLU A 305 7.19 6.04 -12.76
C GLU A 305 5.82 6.69 -12.61
N LEU A 306 5.73 7.79 -11.86
CA LEU A 306 4.47 8.50 -11.65
C LEU A 306 3.98 9.14 -12.95
N SER A 307 2.74 8.83 -13.31
CA SER A 307 2.08 9.33 -14.53
C SER A 307 0.82 10.17 -14.27
N GLY A 308 0.59 10.60 -13.03
CA GLY A 308 -0.58 11.42 -12.66
C GLY A 308 -1.35 10.89 -11.46
N GLU A 309 -0.77 9.93 -10.74
CA GLU A 309 -1.40 9.34 -9.55
C GLU A 309 -1.59 10.37 -8.44
N VAL A 310 -2.62 10.14 -7.66
CA VAL A 310 -2.95 10.90 -6.45
C VAL A 310 -2.70 10.07 -5.20
N MET A 311 -2.59 10.73 -4.06
CA MET A 311 -2.49 10.07 -2.75
C MET A 311 -3.73 9.24 -2.45
N THR A 312 -3.53 7.98 -2.11
CA THR A 312 -4.56 7.05 -1.60
C THR A 312 -4.02 6.29 -0.39
N GLU A 313 -4.86 5.52 0.26
CA GLU A 313 -4.45 4.64 1.37
C GLU A 313 -3.40 3.59 0.99
N ARG A 314 -3.24 3.34 -0.32
CA ARG A 314 -2.29 2.35 -0.85
C ARG A 314 -0.91 2.92 -1.14
N VAL A 315 -0.78 4.26 -1.18
CA VAL A 315 0.50 4.91 -1.47
C VAL A 315 1.19 5.27 -0.17
N GLU A 316 2.30 4.62 0.12
CA GLU A 316 3.05 4.80 1.36
C GLU A 316 4.41 5.48 1.14
N ALA A 317 4.96 5.40 -0.07
CA ALA A 317 6.25 5.99 -0.39
C ALA A 317 6.38 6.39 -1.87
N ILE A 318 7.10 7.48 -2.10
CA ILE A 318 7.62 7.89 -3.41
C ILE A 318 9.10 8.20 -3.29
N ALA A 319 9.84 8.01 -4.38
CA ALA A 319 11.26 8.31 -4.43
C ALA A 319 11.58 9.20 -5.64
N VAL A 320 12.25 10.31 -5.38
CA VAL A 320 12.81 11.18 -6.42
C VAL A 320 14.16 10.62 -6.84
N MET A 321 14.32 10.32 -8.10
CA MET A 321 15.50 9.70 -8.66
C MET A 321 16.01 10.49 -9.87
N LYS A 322 17.33 10.64 -9.99
CA LYS A 322 17.92 11.17 -11.22
C LYS A 322 17.56 10.29 -12.41
N ASN A 323 17.26 10.92 -13.54
CA ASN A 323 17.05 10.20 -14.79
C ASN A 323 18.30 9.39 -15.10
N LYS A 324 18.14 8.08 -15.22
CA LYS A 324 19.26 7.27 -15.73
C LYS A 324 19.51 7.68 -17.18
N PRO A 325 20.77 7.90 -17.57
CA PRO A 325 21.10 7.88 -18.99
C PRO A 325 20.48 6.60 -19.59
N LYS A 326 19.95 6.68 -20.79
CA LYS A 326 19.45 5.49 -21.54
C LYS A 326 20.62 4.56 -21.93
N ASP A 327 21.44 4.16 -20.96
CA ASP A 327 22.37 3.06 -21.10
C ASP A 327 21.54 1.76 -21.11
N GLN A 328 20.93 1.51 -22.26
CA GLN A 328 20.42 0.19 -22.59
C GLN A 328 21.66 -0.70 -22.79
N ARG A 329 22.18 -1.25 -21.70
CA ARG A 329 23.14 -2.33 -21.84
C ARG A 329 22.48 -3.45 -22.64
N PRO A 330 23.12 -3.95 -23.67
CA PRO A 330 22.54 -5.05 -24.42
C PRO A 330 22.40 -6.27 -23.49
N THR A 331 21.25 -6.93 -23.57
CA THR A 331 21.05 -8.22 -22.90
C THR A 331 22.07 -9.21 -23.41
N LEU A 332 22.90 -9.74 -22.51
CA LEU A 332 23.89 -10.76 -22.83
C LEU A 332 23.35 -12.17 -22.65
N GLU A 333 24.07 -13.15 -23.13
CA GLU A 333 23.72 -14.55 -22.90
C GLU A 333 23.85 -14.92 -21.42
N CYS A 334 22.99 -15.88 -21.00
CA CYS A 334 23.02 -16.38 -19.64
C CYS A 334 24.29 -17.14 -19.31
N ILE A 335 25.05 -16.65 -18.33
CA ILE A 335 26.29 -17.30 -17.84
C ILE A 335 26.02 -18.44 -16.83
N LYS A 336 24.76 -18.82 -16.62
CA LYS A 336 24.32 -19.91 -15.71
C LYS A 336 24.77 -19.74 -14.24
N CYS A 337 24.91 -18.51 -13.76
CA CYS A 337 25.38 -18.22 -12.39
C CYS A 337 24.36 -18.55 -11.29
N ARG A 338 23.08 -18.81 -11.61
CA ARG A 338 21.96 -19.16 -10.71
C ARG A 338 21.54 -18.09 -9.70
N ARG A 339 22.12 -16.90 -9.70
CA ARG A 339 21.77 -15.81 -8.76
C ARG A 339 20.26 -15.51 -8.76
N CYS A 340 19.62 -15.54 -9.93
CA CYS A 340 18.18 -15.29 -10.05
C CYS A 340 17.31 -16.31 -9.29
N SER A 341 17.72 -17.59 -9.25
CA SER A 341 17.01 -18.64 -8.51
C SER A 341 17.31 -18.59 -7.01
N GLU A 342 18.53 -18.23 -6.62
CA GLU A 342 18.93 -18.11 -5.20
C GLU A 342 18.23 -16.95 -4.51
N ILE A 343 18.07 -15.82 -5.24
CA ILE A 343 17.42 -14.60 -4.70
C ILE A 343 15.90 -14.69 -4.70
N CYS A 344 15.31 -15.59 -5.48
CA CYS A 344 13.85 -15.67 -5.65
C CYS A 344 13.15 -16.08 -4.34
N PRO A 345 12.31 -15.21 -3.75
CA PRO A 345 11.59 -15.55 -2.52
C PRO A 345 10.47 -16.58 -2.74
N ALA A 346 9.96 -16.69 -3.99
CA ALA A 346 8.98 -17.70 -4.39
C ALA A 346 9.63 -19.04 -4.79
N VAL A 347 10.94 -19.17 -4.66
CA VAL A 347 11.69 -20.41 -4.98
C VAL A 347 11.50 -20.85 -6.45
N LEU A 348 11.26 -19.91 -7.34
CA LEU A 348 11.15 -20.18 -8.77
C LEU A 348 12.54 -20.30 -9.42
N SER A 349 12.57 -20.83 -10.64
CA SER A 349 13.71 -20.76 -11.53
C SER A 349 13.46 -19.73 -12.66
N PRO A 350 13.73 -18.43 -12.44
CA PRO A 350 13.40 -17.37 -13.39
C PRO A 350 14.02 -17.57 -14.77
N ILE A 351 15.25 -18.10 -14.80
CA ILE A 351 15.95 -18.36 -16.09
C ILE A 351 15.31 -19.49 -16.90
N GLU A 352 14.76 -20.52 -16.24
CA GLU A 352 14.07 -21.60 -16.93
C GLU A 352 12.73 -21.12 -17.50
N ILE A 353 12.00 -20.28 -16.77
CA ILE A 353 10.78 -19.65 -17.28
C ILE A 353 11.12 -18.79 -18.49
N TYR A 354 12.10 -17.89 -18.36
CA TYR A 354 12.55 -17.03 -19.45
C TYR A 354 12.96 -17.85 -20.70
N SER A 355 13.78 -18.88 -20.51
CA SER A 355 14.25 -19.73 -21.59
C SER A 355 13.09 -20.46 -22.29
N SER A 356 12.13 -20.94 -21.51
CA SER A 356 10.94 -21.63 -22.08
C SER A 356 10.09 -20.68 -22.91
N VAL A 357 9.80 -19.48 -22.42
CA VAL A 357 9.06 -18.45 -23.17
C VAL A 357 9.81 -18.05 -24.45
N LYS A 358 11.11 -17.80 -24.35
CA LYS A 358 11.95 -17.44 -25.51
C LYS A 358 11.95 -18.49 -26.61
N HIS A 359 11.78 -19.77 -26.26
CA HIS A 359 11.67 -20.88 -27.24
C HIS A 359 10.24 -21.24 -27.58
N GLY A 360 9.26 -20.36 -27.34
CA GLY A 360 7.86 -20.56 -27.70
C GLY A 360 7.14 -21.62 -26.86
N ARG A 361 7.66 -21.98 -25.69
CA ARG A 361 7.04 -22.91 -24.76
C ARG A 361 6.37 -22.13 -23.63
N SER A 362 5.14 -21.71 -23.87
CA SER A 362 4.31 -20.98 -22.89
C SER A 362 3.01 -21.75 -22.62
N ASP A 363 3.14 -23.02 -22.21
CA ASP A 363 1.98 -23.86 -21.89
C ASP A 363 1.39 -23.53 -20.51
N GLY A 364 0.18 -24.06 -20.25
CA GLY A 364 -0.52 -23.81 -18.98
C GLY A 364 0.23 -24.30 -17.74
N LYS A 365 1.17 -25.27 -17.86
CA LYS A 365 2.00 -25.73 -16.73
C LYS A 365 3.06 -24.69 -16.39
N LEU A 366 3.68 -24.09 -17.39
CA LEU A 366 4.64 -23.01 -17.18
C LEU A 366 3.96 -21.77 -16.58
N ALA A 367 2.76 -21.44 -17.08
CA ALA A 367 1.96 -20.35 -16.54
C ALA A 367 1.59 -20.59 -15.07
N LEU A 368 1.15 -21.81 -14.72
CA LEU A 368 0.84 -22.18 -13.35
C LEU A 368 2.07 -22.13 -12.44
N TYR A 369 3.24 -22.52 -12.92
CA TYR A 369 4.50 -22.38 -12.18
C TYR A 369 4.86 -20.91 -11.97
N ALA A 370 4.72 -20.09 -13.00
CA ALA A 370 4.94 -18.64 -12.94
C ALA A 370 3.96 -17.90 -12.02
N ALA A 371 2.74 -18.46 -11.79
CA ALA A 371 1.73 -17.87 -10.91
C ALA A 371 2.22 -17.67 -9.45
N GLY A 372 3.24 -18.41 -9.02
CA GLY A 372 3.87 -18.21 -7.71
C GLY A 372 4.76 -16.97 -7.62
N CYS A 373 5.00 -16.22 -8.70
CA CYS A 373 5.88 -15.06 -8.70
C CYS A 373 5.25 -13.89 -7.93
N PHE A 374 6.03 -13.26 -7.05
CA PHE A 374 5.65 -12.04 -6.32
C PHE A 374 5.94 -10.74 -7.08
N GLU A 375 6.31 -10.79 -8.36
CA GLU A 375 6.60 -9.64 -9.23
C GLU A 375 7.66 -8.65 -8.67
N CYS A 376 8.45 -9.08 -7.72
CA CYS A 376 9.42 -8.26 -6.98
C CYS A 376 10.66 -7.84 -7.77
N ARG A 377 10.81 -8.30 -9.01
CA ARG A 377 11.91 -7.99 -9.95
C ARG A 377 13.33 -8.26 -9.44
N SER A 378 13.50 -8.85 -8.25
CA SER A 378 14.80 -9.17 -7.69
C SER A 378 15.68 -10.02 -8.62
N CYS A 379 15.06 -10.91 -9.41
CA CYS A 379 15.77 -11.77 -10.36
C CYS A 379 16.40 -11.00 -11.53
N SER A 380 15.71 -9.98 -12.09
CA SER A 380 16.29 -9.09 -13.11
C SER A 380 17.38 -8.21 -12.52
N TYR A 381 17.17 -7.68 -11.31
CA TYR A 381 18.15 -6.81 -10.63
C TYR A 381 19.50 -7.49 -10.39
N VAL A 382 19.52 -8.76 -9.98
CA VAL A 382 20.79 -9.47 -9.68
C VAL A 382 21.42 -10.11 -10.92
N CYS A 383 20.78 -10.00 -12.09
CA CYS A 383 21.27 -10.64 -13.31
C CYS A 383 22.48 -9.89 -13.91
N PRO A 384 23.69 -10.48 -13.94
CA PRO A 384 24.85 -9.81 -14.50
C PRO A 384 24.82 -9.69 -16.04
N SER A 385 23.88 -10.40 -16.68
CA SER A 385 23.66 -10.39 -18.14
C SER A 385 22.51 -9.47 -18.56
N ASP A 386 21.96 -8.67 -17.65
CA ASP A 386 20.83 -7.75 -17.87
C ASP A 386 19.65 -8.41 -18.59
N ILE A 387 19.35 -9.70 -18.26
CA ILE A 387 18.22 -10.45 -18.82
C ILE A 387 16.92 -9.97 -18.16
N PRO A 388 15.87 -9.60 -18.94
CA PRO A 388 14.59 -9.14 -18.41
C PRO A 388 13.73 -10.31 -17.89
N LEU A 389 14.20 -10.95 -16.82
CA LEU A 389 13.61 -12.18 -16.26
C LEU A 389 12.23 -11.91 -15.68
N ALA A 390 12.12 -10.87 -14.85
CA ALA A 390 10.87 -10.52 -14.17
C ALA A 390 9.82 -10.06 -15.18
N GLU A 391 10.19 -9.22 -16.11
CA GLU A 391 9.32 -8.68 -17.16
C GLU A 391 8.71 -9.81 -18.00
N THR A 392 9.51 -10.80 -18.34
CA THR A 392 9.03 -11.99 -19.06
C THR A 392 8.05 -12.82 -18.25
N ILE A 393 8.31 -12.99 -16.94
CA ILE A 393 7.42 -13.75 -16.05
C ILE A 393 6.10 -12.99 -15.83
N ILE A 394 6.15 -11.69 -15.61
CA ILE A 394 4.98 -10.82 -15.43
C ILE A 394 4.11 -10.85 -16.68
N LYS A 395 4.73 -10.69 -17.86
CA LYS A 395 4.03 -10.79 -19.14
C LYS A 395 3.32 -12.14 -19.30
N LEU A 396 4.01 -13.26 -19.06
CA LEU A 396 3.45 -14.60 -19.11
C LEU A 396 2.23 -14.75 -18.17
N ARG A 397 2.29 -14.20 -16.96
CA ARG A 397 1.18 -14.25 -16.00
C ARG A 397 -0.03 -13.47 -16.50
N ARG A 398 0.17 -12.25 -17.01
CA ARG A 398 -0.91 -11.40 -17.56
C ARG A 398 -1.59 -12.09 -18.74
N GLU A 399 -0.82 -12.58 -19.70
CA GLU A 399 -1.34 -13.28 -20.89
C GLU A 399 -2.09 -14.58 -20.56
N SER A 400 -1.75 -15.20 -19.43
CA SER A 400 -2.41 -16.45 -18.98
C SER A 400 -3.67 -16.21 -18.15
N GLY A 401 -4.10 -14.97 -17.92
CA GLY A 401 -5.22 -14.62 -17.05
C GLY A 401 -5.03 -15.01 -15.58
N LEU A 402 -3.81 -15.33 -15.19
CA LEU A 402 -3.43 -15.58 -13.80
C LEU A 402 -3.17 -14.24 -13.13
N ILE A 403 -4.20 -13.71 -12.49
CA ILE A 403 -4.16 -12.42 -11.79
C ILE A 403 -3.09 -12.50 -10.70
N SER A 404 -2.15 -11.55 -10.73
CA SER A 404 -1.29 -11.28 -9.60
C SER A 404 -2.16 -10.88 -8.42
N VAL A 405 -1.86 -11.36 -7.23
CA VAL A 405 -2.22 -10.62 -6.01
C VAL A 405 -1.55 -9.27 -6.18
N GLU A 406 -2.35 -8.20 -6.24
CA GLU A 406 -1.88 -6.82 -6.38
C GLU A 406 -0.81 -6.54 -5.32
N ILE A 407 0.43 -6.57 -5.74
CA ILE A 407 1.52 -6.00 -4.99
C ILE A 407 1.53 -4.54 -5.42
N ASP A 408 0.94 -3.69 -4.60
CA ASP A 408 0.78 -2.25 -4.81
C ASP A 408 -0.03 -1.87 -6.07
N GLY A 409 -1.34 -1.79 -5.90
CA GLY A 409 -2.26 -0.80 -6.49
C GLY A 409 -2.03 -0.35 -7.93
N GLU A 410 -1.65 -1.24 -8.85
CA GLU A 410 -1.93 -0.98 -10.25
C GLU A 410 -3.42 -1.27 -10.46
N ASP A 411 -4.23 -0.23 -10.50
CA ASP A 411 -5.58 -0.29 -11.05
C ASP A 411 -5.41 -0.43 -12.58
N PRO A 412 -5.67 -1.59 -13.18
CA PRO A 412 -5.49 -1.79 -14.62
C PRO A 412 -6.38 -0.85 -15.45
N ASP A 413 -7.42 -0.29 -14.85
CA ASP A 413 -8.37 0.61 -15.52
C ASP A 413 -7.90 2.09 -15.52
N PHE A 414 -6.74 2.41 -14.92
CA PHE A 414 -6.24 3.78 -14.88
C PHE A 414 -5.42 4.16 -16.13
N TYR A 415 -5.03 3.20 -16.96
CA TYR A 415 -4.11 3.41 -18.10
C TYR A 415 -4.76 3.38 -19.49
N ASP A 416 -6.06 3.06 -19.61
CA ASP A 416 -6.67 2.78 -20.93
C ASP A 416 -7.35 3.98 -21.64
N ASP A 417 -7.34 5.21 -21.09
CA ASP A 417 -8.15 6.32 -21.66
C ASP A 417 -7.37 7.39 -22.47
N GLU A 418 -6.06 7.26 -22.74
CA GLU A 418 -5.33 8.31 -23.48
C GLU A 418 -4.62 7.90 -24.80
N GLU A 419 -4.66 6.67 -25.28
CA GLU A 419 -3.96 6.27 -26.53
C GLU A 419 -4.84 5.98 -27.77
N GLU A 420 -6.15 6.23 -27.75
CA GLU A 420 -7.00 6.02 -28.94
C GLU A 420 -7.50 7.27 -29.68
N LYS A 421 -6.87 8.43 -29.57
CA LYS A 421 -7.31 9.64 -30.30
C LYS A 421 -6.28 10.37 -31.15
N GLU A 422 -5.24 9.74 -31.65
CA GLU A 422 -4.31 10.39 -32.60
C GLU A 422 -3.97 9.58 -33.86
N VAL A 423 -4.81 8.70 -34.36
CA VAL A 423 -4.60 8.09 -35.68
C VAL A 423 -5.90 8.03 -36.48
N GLU A 424 -6.56 9.17 -36.70
CA GLU A 424 -7.54 9.34 -37.80
C GLU A 424 -7.66 10.82 -38.16
N ASN A 425 -6.63 11.41 -38.78
CA ASN A 425 -6.79 12.57 -39.66
C ASN A 425 -5.48 12.86 -40.40
N GLU A 426 -5.11 11.97 -41.33
CA GLU A 426 -4.31 12.32 -42.50
C GLU A 426 -4.58 11.29 -43.60
N HIS A 427 -5.65 11.56 -44.39
CA HIS A 427 -5.71 11.21 -45.82
C HIS A 427 -6.76 12.12 -46.49
#